data_6f882018bdd5b371cdf24e456f0f0da2
#
_entry.id   6f882018bdd5b371cdf24e456f0f0da2
#
_cell.length_a   1.000
_cell.length_b   1.000
_cell.length_c   1.000
_cell.angle_alpha   90.00
_cell.angle_beta   90.00
_cell.angle_gamma   90.00
#
_symmetry.space_group_name_H-M   'P 1'
#
loop_
_entity.id
_entity.type
_entity.pdbx_description
1 polymer ?
#
loop_
_entity_poly.entity_id
_entity_poly.type
_entity_poly.pdbx_seq_one_letter_code
_entity_poly.pdbx_strand_id
1 'polypeptide(L)'
;MDLLLFSDVHGDLDACRTLVDRAADVDVVVGAGDFCVARRNLAAPIETLSAIDTPTVLVPGNAETEDEMAAQVSAAGWDEAHVLHGDGVTIDGRSFFGIGGGIPITPFGPWSYDFSEAEARDLLVDCPDGAVLVSH
;
A
#
# COMPACT_ATOMS: atom_id res chain seq x y z
N MET A 1 6.64 -19.15 0.60
CA MET A 1 5.94 -17.92 1.02
C MET A 1 4.84 -17.65 0.01
N ASP A 2 3.62 -17.69 0.48
CA ASP A 2 2.43 -17.42 -0.34
C ASP A 2 1.98 -15.97 -0.11
N LEU A 3 1.72 -15.24 -1.20
CA LEU A 3 1.35 -13.83 -1.17
C LEU A 3 -0.07 -13.63 -1.72
N LEU A 4 -0.88 -12.84 -1.02
CA LEU A 4 -2.11 -12.27 -1.55
C LEU A 4 -1.85 -10.85 -2.05
N LEU A 5 -1.95 -10.64 -3.36
CA LEU A 5 -1.68 -9.34 -3.98
C LEU A 5 -3.00 -8.69 -4.42
N PHE A 6 -3.16 -7.40 -4.15
CA PHE A 6 -4.28 -6.60 -4.63
C PHE A 6 -3.89 -5.14 -4.87
N SER A 7 -4.70 -4.43 -5.64
CA SER A 7 -4.64 -2.98 -5.84
C SER A 7 -6.01 -2.44 -6.22
N ASP A 8 -6.15 -1.11 -6.25
CA ASP A 8 -7.28 -0.41 -6.86
C ASP A 8 -8.66 -0.85 -6.32
N VAL A 9 -8.78 -1.00 -5.01
CA VAL A 9 -10.08 -1.30 -4.40
C VAL A 9 -11.03 -0.11 -4.43
N HIS A 10 -10.51 1.12 -4.53
CA HIS A 10 -11.29 2.35 -4.72
C HIS A 10 -12.54 2.46 -3.84
N GLY A 11 -12.41 2.08 -2.55
CA GLY A 11 -13.50 2.15 -1.59
C GLY A 11 -14.56 1.04 -1.71
N ASP A 12 -14.32 0.02 -2.53
CA ASP A 12 -15.21 -1.16 -2.62
C ASP A 12 -15.07 -2.03 -1.37
N LEU A 13 -15.98 -1.86 -0.43
CA LEU A 13 -15.95 -2.56 0.85
C LEU A 13 -16.25 -4.06 0.73
N ASP A 14 -16.98 -4.49 -0.29
CA ASP A 14 -17.23 -5.91 -0.54
C ASP A 14 -15.96 -6.60 -1.05
N ALA A 15 -15.20 -5.93 -1.91
CA ALA A 15 -13.86 -6.37 -2.29
C ALA A 15 -12.93 -6.45 -1.07
N CYS A 16 -12.92 -5.43 -0.20
CA CYS A 16 -12.12 -5.43 1.02
C CYS A 16 -12.48 -6.62 1.94
N ARG A 17 -13.76 -6.92 2.15
CA ARG A 17 -14.20 -8.09 2.95
C ARG A 17 -13.73 -9.42 2.34
N THR A 18 -13.79 -9.54 1.01
CA THR A 18 -13.28 -10.73 0.31
C THR A 18 -11.77 -10.90 0.52
N LEU A 19 -11.01 -9.80 0.54
CA LEU A 19 -9.57 -9.83 0.82
C LEU A 19 -9.30 -10.27 2.27
N VAL A 20 -10.07 -9.77 3.25
CA VAL A 20 -9.98 -10.20 4.65
C VAL A 20 -10.18 -11.70 4.77
N ASP A 21 -11.22 -12.25 4.14
CA ASP A 21 -11.51 -13.69 4.17
C ASP A 21 -10.37 -14.53 3.57
N ARG A 22 -9.68 -14.03 2.55
CA ARG A 22 -8.58 -14.73 1.89
C ARG A 22 -7.23 -14.58 2.58
N ALA A 23 -7.05 -13.54 3.37
CA ALA A 23 -5.78 -13.22 4.00
C ALA A 23 -5.29 -14.29 4.98
N ALA A 24 -6.21 -15.05 5.58
CA ALA A 24 -5.87 -16.11 6.52
C ALA A 24 -5.13 -17.33 5.90
N ASP A 25 -5.18 -17.46 4.57
CA ASP A 25 -4.62 -18.61 3.85
C ASP A 25 -3.22 -18.31 3.25
N VAL A 26 -2.63 -17.13 3.54
CA VAL A 26 -1.35 -16.69 2.97
C VAL A 26 -0.38 -16.23 4.05
N ASP A 27 0.90 -16.12 3.69
CA ASP A 27 1.95 -15.67 4.61
C ASP A 27 2.05 -14.15 4.70
N VAL A 28 1.82 -13.43 3.59
CA VAL A 28 1.87 -11.97 3.52
C VAL A 28 0.80 -11.45 2.56
N VAL A 29 0.17 -10.35 2.95
CA VAL A 29 -0.73 -9.58 2.10
C VAL A 29 0.00 -8.35 1.55
N VAL A 30 -0.21 -8.03 0.28
CA VAL A 30 0.39 -6.86 -0.38
C VAL A 30 -0.70 -6.04 -1.05
N GLY A 31 -0.86 -4.79 -0.62
CA GLY A 31 -1.77 -3.81 -1.20
C GLY A 31 -1.01 -2.73 -1.96
N ALA A 32 -1.15 -2.72 -3.28
CA ALA A 32 -0.39 -1.86 -4.18
C ALA A 32 -1.15 -0.59 -4.61
N GLY A 33 -1.76 0.11 -3.64
CA GLY A 33 -2.28 1.46 -3.85
C GLY A 33 -3.73 1.58 -4.31
N ASP A 34 -4.19 2.80 -4.36
CA ASP A 34 -5.54 3.23 -4.76
C ASP A 34 -6.66 2.59 -3.91
N PHE A 35 -6.57 2.80 -2.59
CA PHE A 35 -7.58 2.33 -1.62
C PHE A 35 -8.82 3.19 -1.63
N CYS A 36 -8.71 4.48 -1.96
CA CYS A 36 -9.82 5.41 -2.03
C CYS A 36 -10.00 5.99 -3.44
N VAL A 37 -10.84 7.00 -3.57
CA VAL A 37 -11.09 7.72 -4.82
C VAL A 37 -10.71 9.19 -4.66
N ALA A 38 -9.71 9.66 -5.40
CA ALA A 38 -9.33 11.08 -5.44
C ALA A 38 -9.24 11.72 -4.04
N ARG A 39 -8.48 11.12 -3.14
CA ARG A 39 -8.25 11.58 -1.76
C ARG A 39 -9.46 11.53 -0.83
N ARG A 40 -10.53 10.80 -1.19
CA ARG A 40 -11.78 10.78 -0.43
C ARG A 40 -12.12 9.41 0.12
N ASN A 41 -12.59 9.38 1.39
CA ASN A 41 -13.10 8.18 2.07
C ASN A 41 -12.06 7.06 2.24
N LEU A 42 -10.81 7.41 2.55
CA LEU A 42 -9.76 6.42 2.82
C LEU A 42 -10.03 5.60 4.10
N ALA A 43 -10.70 6.19 5.10
CA ALA A 43 -10.96 5.54 6.37
C ALA A 43 -11.74 4.22 6.23
N ALA A 44 -12.82 4.19 5.46
CA ALA A 44 -13.70 3.02 5.36
C ALA A 44 -13.01 1.77 4.80
N PRO A 45 -12.27 1.80 3.68
CA PRO A 45 -11.52 0.63 3.21
C PRO A 45 -10.41 0.22 4.17
N ILE A 46 -9.67 1.16 4.78
CA ILE A 46 -8.61 0.82 5.74
C ILE A 46 -9.18 0.19 7.00
N GLU A 47 -10.28 0.73 7.57
CA GLU A 47 -10.97 0.12 8.72
C GLU A 47 -11.47 -1.30 8.40
N THR A 48 -11.99 -1.53 7.19
CA THR A 48 -12.44 -2.87 6.77
C THR A 48 -11.26 -3.83 6.65
N LEU A 49 -10.17 -3.41 6.00
CA LEU A 49 -8.96 -4.23 5.81
C LEU A 49 -8.18 -4.46 7.11
N SER A 50 -8.36 -3.60 8.14
CA SER A 50 -7.66 -3.76 9.43
C SER A 50 -8.07 -5.01 10.22
N ALA A 51 -9.09 -5.74 9.75
CA ALA A 51 -9.40 -7.08 10.26
C ALA A 51 -8.42 -8.18 9.77
N ILE A 52 -7.47 -7.84 8.90
CA ILE A 52 -6.41 -8.77 8.47
C ILE A 52 -5.36 -8.87 9.58
N ASP A 53 -5.18 -10.06 10.13
CA ASP A 53 -4.16 -10.39 11.14
C ASP A 53 -2.84 -10.91 10.51
N THR A 54 -2.81 -11.11 9.20
CA THR A 54 -1.63 -11.52 8.44
C THR A 54 -0.71 -10.33 8.22
N PRO A 55 0.64 -10.47 8.33
CA PRO A 55 1.57 -9.40 7.99
C PRO A 55 1.26 -8.78 6.63
N THR A 56 1.13 -7.45 6.60
CA THR A 56 0.64 -6.74 5.42
C THR A 56 1.59 -5.61 5.03
N VAL A 57 1.92 -5.56 3.75
CA VAL A 57 2.71 -4.48 3.13
C VAL A 57 1.78 -3.63 2.26
N LEU A 58 1.80 -2.33 2.49
CA LEU A 58 0.98 -1.36 1.76
C LEU A 58 1.86 -0.29 1.13
N VAL A 59 1.55 0.10 -0.10
CA VAL A 59 2.07 1.34 -0.69
C VAL A 59 0.90 2.25 -1.04
N PRO A 60 1.05 3.59 -0.95
CA PRO A 60 0.01 4.49 -1.45
C PRO A 60 -0.09 4.39 -2.98
N GLY A 61 -1.30 4.57 -3.52
CA GLY A 61 -1.50 4.84 -4.93
C GLY A 61 -1.38 6.33 -5.22
N ASN A 62 -1.92 6.77 -6.34
CA ASN A 62 -2.04 8.20 -6.60
C ASN A 62 -3.33 8.81 -6.01
N ALA A 63 -4.27 8.00 -5.55
CA ALA A 63 -5.52 8.45 -4.94
C ALA A 63 -5.41 8.81 -3.44
N GLU A 64 -4.33 8.48 -2.77
CA GLU A 64 -4.02 8.82 -1.37
C GLU A 64 -2.53 9.11 -1.22
N THR A 65 -2.12 9.81 -0.15
CA THR A 65 -0.70 10.01 0.19
C THR A 65 -0.21 9.00 1.21
N GLU A 66 1.11 8.85 1.32
CA GLU A 66 1.76 8.07 2.38
C GLU A 66 1.30 8.53 3.78
N ASP A 67 1.30 9.84 4.05
CA ASP A 67 0.90 10.40 5.35
C ASP A 67 -0.56 10.08 5.68
N GLU A 68 -1.46 10.16 4.70
CA GLU A 68 -2.87 9.80 4.86
C GLU A 68 -3.04 8.30 5.15
N MET A 69 -2.31 7.45 4.44
CA MET A 69 -2.30 6.01 4.66
C MET A 69 -1.82 5.67 6.08
N ALA A 70 -0.66 6.19 6.48
CA ALA A 70 -0.08 5.95 7.80
C ALA A 70 -1.01 6.42 8.92
N ALA A 71 -1.66 7.57 8.76
CA ALA A 71 -2.62 8.10 9.73
C ALA A 71 -3.86 7.20 9.86
N GLN A 72 -4.40 6.70 8.75
CA GLN A 72 -5.58 5.82 8.78
C GLN A 72 -5.27 4.42 9.31
N VAL A 73 -4.13 3.84 8.94
CA VAL A 73 -3.64 2.56 9.49
C VAL A 73 -3.49 2.65 11.02
N SER A 74 -2.88 3.73 11.51
CA SER A 74 -2.74 4.00 12.94
C SER A 74 -4.09 4.19 13.62
N ALA A 75 -5.00 4.97 13.04
CA ALA A 75 -6.35 5.20 13.58
C ALA A 75 -7.20 3.92 13.64
N ALA A 76 -7.02 3.02 12.69
CA ALA A 76 -7.68 1.72 12.65
C ALA A 76 -7.06 0.69 13.62
N GLY A 77 -5.90 0.97 14.21
CA GLY A 77 -5.17 0.03 15.05
C GLY A 77 -4.69 -1.21 14.29
N TRP A 78 -4.34 -1.06 13.01
CA TRP A 78 -3.88 -2.17 12.18
C TRP A 78 -2.37 -2.39 12.36
N ASP A 79 -2.00 -3.10 13.42
CA ASP A 79 -0.61 -3.29 13.83
C ASP A 79 0.22 -4.16 12.87
N GLU A 80 -0.44 -5.04 12.09
CA GLU A 80 0.22 -5.91 11.12
C GLU A 80 0.53 -5.22 9.77
N ALA A 81 0.07 -3.97 9.57
CA ALA A 81 0.27 -3.24 8.31
C ALA A 81 1.50 -2.33 8.35
N HIS A 82 2.33 -2.45 7.33
CA HIS A 82 3.50 -1.62 7.07
C HIS A 82 3.25 -0.77 5.83
N VAL A 83 3.14 0.55 6.00
CA VAL A 83 3.01 1.52 4.90
C VAL A 83 4.42 1.89 4.44
N LEU A 84 4.75 1.63 3.19
CA LEU A 84 6.09 1.84 2.62
C LEU A 84 6.05 2.86 1.47
N HIS A 85 7.04 3.76 1.47
CA HIS A 85 7.27 4.69 0.35
C HIS A 85 8.70 5.20 0.35
N GLY A 86 9.61 4.52 -0.34
CA GLY A 86 11.04 4.77 -0.31
C GLY A 86 11.76 4.11 0.88
N ASP A 87 11.11 3.13 1.48
CA ASP A 87 11.65 2.35 2.60
C ASP A 87 11.19 0.89 2.50
N GLY A 88 11.60 0.07 3.45
CA GLY A 88 11.32 -1.36 3.41
C GLY A 88 11.12 -2.00 4.78
N VAL A 89 10.63 -3.23 4.75
CA VAL A 89 10.42 -4.09 5.92
C VAL A 89 10.88 -5.51 5.61
N THR A 90 11.32 -6.23 6.62
CA THR A 90 11.64 -7.66 6.49
C THR A 90 10.58 -8.50 7.23
N ILE A 91 9.94 -9.40 6.50
CA ILE A 91 8.93 -10.33 7.02
C ILE A 91 9.41 -11.75 6.71
N ASP A 92 9.55 -12.58 7.74
CA ASP A 92 10.02 -13.97 7.63
C ASP A 92 11.30 -14.14 6.81
N GLY A 93 12.24 -13.21 7.00
CA GLY A 93 13.54 -13.23 6.31
C GLY A 93 13.50 -12.75 4.86
N ARG A 94 12.35 -12.31 4.35
CA ARG A 94 12.20 -11.72 3.03
C ARG A 94 12.07 -10.21 3.12
N SER A 95 12.91 -9.48 2.40
CA SER A 95 12.82 -8.02 2.32
C SER A 95 11.75 -7.59 1.33
N PHE A 96 10.89 -6.68 1.76
CA PHE A 96 9.94 -5.93 0.92
C PHE A 96 10.36 -4.48 0.89
N PHE A 97 10.27 -3.83 -0.25
CA PHE A 97 10.53 -2.41 -0.42
C PHE A 97 9.40 -1.77 -1.20
N GLY A 98 8.95 -0.58 -0.78
CA GLY A 98 7.75 0.04 -1.34
C GLY A 98 8.01 1.38 -2.00
N ILE A 99 7.32 1.63 -3.11
CA ILE A 99 7.22 2.93 -3.75
C ILE A 99 5.79 3.11 -4.28
N GLY A 100 5.13 4.17 -3.86
CA GLY A 100 3.77 4.48 -4.28
C GLY A 100 3.67 5.76 -5.09
N GLY A 101 2.45 6.16 -5.41
CA GLY A 101 2.13 7.35 -6.19
C GLY A 101 2.11 7.14 -7.69
N GLY A 102 1.61 8.11 -8.43
CA GLY A 102 1.67 8.13 -9.90
C GLY A 102 3.07 8.49 -10.39
N ILE A 103 3.67 7.67 -11.26
CA ILE A 103 5.00 7.88 -11.83
C ILE A 103 4.95 7.55 -13.34
N PRO A 104 5.35 8.47 -14.22
CA PRO A 104 5.66 9.89 -13.98
C PRO A 104 4.44 10.73 -13.58
N ILE A 105 4.63 12.03 -13.38
CA ILE A 105 3.53 12.95 -13.03
C ILE A 105 2.39 12.81 -14.04
N THR A 106 1.18 12.57 -13.50
CA THR A 106 -0.03 12.35 -14.29
C THR A 106 -0.73 13.66 -14.68
N PRO A 107 -1.63 13.66 -15.69
CA PRO A 107 -2.42 14.83 -16.03
C PRO A 107 -3.68 15.01 -15.16
N PHE A 108 -3.84 14.26 -14.07
CA PHE A 108 -5.08 14.22 -13.28
C PHE A 108 -5.28 15.44 -12.38
N GLY A 109 -4.22 16.23 -12.13
CA GLY A 109 -4.31 17.47 -11.35
C GLY A 109 -3.86 17.33 -9.90
N PRO A 110 -4.12 18.37 -9.06
CA PRO A 110 -3.50 18.52 -7.74
C PRO A 110 -3.87 17.44 -6.71
N TRP A 111 -4.97 16.74 -6.89
CA TRP A 111 -5.36 15.65 -5.98
C TRP A 111 -4.49 14.40 -6.15
N SER A 112 -3.88 14.21 -7.33
CA SER A 112 -3.08 13.04 -7.62
C SER A 112 -1.72 13.13 -6.93
N TYR A 113 -1.37 12.08 -6.20
CA TYR A 113 -0.10 11.94 -5.49
C TYR A 113 0.96 11.42 -6.44
N ASP A 114 1.64 12.33 -7.15
CA ASP A 114 2.49 12.01 -8.26
C ASP A 114 3.96 12.37 -8.00
N PHE A 115 4.86 11.62 -8.63
CA PHE A 115 6.30 11.82 -8.59
C PHE A 115 6.90 11.80 -9.99
N SER A 116 7.96 12.58 -10.18
CA SER A 116 8.80 12.49 -11.37
C SER A 116 9.63 11.18 -11.34
N GLU A 117 10.13 10.77 -12.49
CA GLU A 117 11.06 9.63 -12.57
C GLU A 117 12.35 9.86 -11.76
N ALA A 118 12.81 11.12 -11.66
CA ALA A 118 13.97 11.46 -10.85
C ALA A 118 13.69 11.25 -9.35
N GLU A 119 12.53 11.73 -8.87
CA GLU A 119 12.09 11.51 -7.48
C GLU A 119 11.89 10.01 -7.19
N ALA A 120 11.35 9.24 -8.14
CA ALA A 120 11.21 7.80 -8.00
C ALA A 120 12.56 7.08 -7.88
N ARG A 121 13.57 7.51 -8.65
CA ARG A 121 14.94 6.98 -8.51
C ARG A 121 15.53 7.27 -7.15
N ASP A 122 15.31 8.47 -6.61
CA ASP A 122 15.79 8.84 -5.28
C ASP A 122 15.12 8.00 -4.19
N LEU A 123 13.80 7.73 -4.31
CA LEU A 123 13.07 6.85 -3.39
C LEU A 123 13.57 5.40 -3.43
N LEU A 124 14.09 4.93 -4.57
CA LEU A 124 14.57 3.56 -4.76
C LEU A 124 16.05 3.36 -4.38
N VAL A 125 16.77 4.43 -4.01
CA VAL A 125 18.23 4.37 -3.80
C VAL A 125 18.66 3.35 -2.75
N ASP A 126 17.86 3.16 -1.71
CA ASP A 126 18.13 2.24 -0.61
C ASP A 126 17.42 0.86 -0.76
N CYS A 127 16.82 0.60 -1.92
CA CYS A 127 16.17 -0.69 -2.18
C CYS A 127 17.22 -1.82 -2.20
N PRO A 128 17.11 -2.81 -1.30
CA PRO A 128 18.11 -3.88 -1.24
C PRO A 128 18.04 -4.82 -2.45
N ASP A 129 19.19 -5.34 -2.86
CA ASP A 129 19.24 -6.39 -3.88
C ASP A 129 18.42 -7.61 -3.44
N GLY A 130 17.57 -8.11 -4.34
CA GLY A 130 16.72 -9.28 -4.08
C GLY A 130 15.48 -9.02 -3.22
N ALA A 131 15.18 -7.76 -2.90
CA ALA A 131 13.92 -7.41 -2.26
C ALA A 131 12.73 -7.63 -3.20
N VAL A 132 11.57 -7.93 -2.62
CA VAL A 132 10.28 -7.83 -3.32
C VAL A 132 9.93 -6.36 -3.42
N LEU A 133 9.99 -5.80 -4.63
CA LEU A 133 9.59 -4.42 -4.86
C LEU A 133 8.06 -4.34 -5.06
N VAL A 134 7.42 -3.56 -4.21
CA VAL A 134 5.99 -3.24 -4.29
C VAL A 134 5.83 -1.84 -4.86
N SER A 135 5.11 -1.71 -5.95
CA SER A 135 4.92 -0.43 -6.64
C SER A 135 3.48 -0.30 -7.14
N HIS A 136 2.95 0.91 -7.03
CA HIS A 136 1.68 1.29 -7.67
C HIS A 136 1.90 1.76 -9.10
#